data_89de8b5f6a5ebf100ad692847f09c70f
#
_entry.id   89de8b5f6a5ebf100ad692847f09c70f
#
_cell.length_a   1.000
_cell.length_b   1.000
_cell.length_c   1.000
_cell.angle_alpha   90.00
_cell.angle_beta   90.00
_cell.angle_gamma   90.00
#
_symmetry.space_group_name_H-M   'P 1'
#
loop_
_entity.id
_entity.type
_entity.pdbx_description
1 polymer ?
#
loop_
_entity_poly.entity_id
_entity_poly.type
_entity_poly.pdbx_seq_one_letter_code
_entity_poly.pdbx_strand_id
1 'polypeptide(L)'
;MSLPRLNEPSTAILARPFTASITSGSTAATGQDFQAAFAWENVKRVRDKYPDVKLMLKGINTAEDATMACDMGVHTVYVSNHGGRQLDQGRGSLDAMREVVAAIGGRAKIVMDGGISRGTDLVNAIALGADAVGIGRLYCYGLAVAGAEGVVRVLELLEEEVKECLGLLGLDSLSKVDPSYLCPASPVVLPHVHSAFPLLNLQDEGY
;
A
#
# COMPACT_ATOMS: atom_id res chain seq x y z
N MET A 1 -25.58 9.87 -0.70
CA MET A 1 -25.03 9.46 -2.00
C MET A 1 -24.22 8.20 -1.75
N SER A 2 -24.75 7.03 -2.08
CA SER A 2 -24.07 5.75 -1.85
C SER A 2 -22.98 5.60 -2.88
N LEU A 3 -21.75 5.30 -2.42
CA LEU A 3 -20.69 4.86 -3.31
C LEU A 3 -21.21 3.65 -4.12
N PRO A 4 -20.89 3.52 -5.41
CA PRO A 4 -21.24 2.34 -6.16
C PRO A 4 -20.67 1.13 -5.44
N ARG A 5 -21.53 0.14 -5.15
CA ARG A 5 -21.10 -1.14 -4.63
C ARG A 5 -20.12 -1.72 -5.64
N LEU A 6 -18.97 -2.14 -5.19
CA LEU A 6 -18.01 -2.91 -5.98
C LEU A 6 -18.65 -4.28 -6.30
N ASN A 7 -19.58 -4.30 -7.24
CA ASN A 7 -20.19 -5.50 -7.81
C ASN A 7 -19.45 -5.84 -9.12
N GLU A 8 -18.19 -6.18 -9.00
CA GLU A 8 -17.50 -6.97 -10.01
C GLU A 8 -17.15 -8.33 -9.40
N PRO A 9 -17.22 -9.41 -10.17
CA PRO A 9 -17.00 -10.75 -9.64
C PRO A 9 -15.63 -10.83 -9.00
N SER A 10 -15.62 -11.24 -7.75
CA SER A 10 -14.49 -11.41 -6.86
C SER A 10 -13.23 -11.87 -7.60
N THR A 11 -12.31 -10.93 -7.79
CA THR A 11 -10.92 -11.29 -8.04
C THR A 11 -10.49 -12.16 -6.87
N ALA A 12 -10.28 -13.45 -7.09
CA ALA A 12 -9.78 -14.34 -6.07
C ALA A 12 -8.39 -13.84 -5.68
N ILE A 13 -8.34 -13.01 -4.66
CA ILE A 13 -7.10 -12.75 -3.95
C ILE A 13 -6.73 -14.12 -3.41
N LEU A 14 -5.62 -14.68 -3.89
CA LEU A 14 -4.99 -15.81 -3.24
C LEU A 14 -4.60 -15.35 -1.83
N ALA A 15 -5.56 -15.40 -0.93
CA ALA A 15 -5.40 -15.10 0.50
C ALA A 15 -4.67 -16.24 1.23
N ARG A 16 -3.97 -17.10 0.51
CA ARG A 16 -2.92 -17.92 1.11
C ARG A 16 -1.59 -17.25 0.82
N PRO A 17 -0.71 -17.14 1.82
CA PRO A 17 0.43 -16.25 1.79
C PRO A 17 1.45 -16.70 0.76
N PHE A 18 1.16 -16.45 -0.52
CA PHE A 18 2.18 -16.16 -1.48
C PHE A 18 2.43 -14.64 -1.42
N THR A 19 2.42 -14.13 -0.23
CA THR A 19 3.19 -12.97 0.05
C THR A 19 4.62 -13.48 0.05
N ALA A 20 5.33 -13.26 -1.05
CA ALA A 20 6.74 -12.98 -0.97
C ALA A 20 6.88 -11.68 -0.17
N SER A 21 6.23 -11.67 0.95
CA SER A 21 6.50 -10.76 2.00
C SER A 21 7.84 -11.22 2.51
N ILE A 22 8.89 -10.48 2.21
CA ILE A 22 10.06 -10.44 3.05
C ILE A 22 9.56 -9.97 4.42
N THR A 23 8.66 -10.76 4.99
CA THR A 23 7.91 -10.42 6.18
C THR A 23 8.15 -11.49 7.18
N SER A 24 9.23 -11.43 7.84
CA SER A 24 9.11 -11.85 9.20
C SER A 24 10.10 -11.12 10.06
N GLY A 25 9.65 -10.18 10.81
CA GLY A 25 10.23 -9.90 12.09
C GLY A 25 10.03 -11.08 13.06
N SER A 26 9.82 -12.30 12.58
CA SER A 26 9.85 -13.48 13.42
C SER A 26 11.26 -14.06 13.38
N THR A 27 11.88 -14.12 14.52
CA THR A 27 13.19 -14.70 14.82
C THR A 27 13.28 -16.22 14.61
N ALA A 28 12.36 -16.83 13.86
CA ALA A 28 12.46 -18.23 13.51
C ALA A 28 13.45 -18.39 12.34
N ALA A 29 14.65 -18.84 12.65
CA ALA A 29 15.77 -19.02 11.74
C ALA A 29 15.45 -19.84 10.46
N THR A 30 14.43 -20.69 10.48
CA THR A 30 14.02 -21.52 9.36
C THR A 30 13.18 -20.81 8.29
N GLY A 31 12.60 -19.63 8.59
CA GLY A 31 11.81 -18.85 7.63
C GLY A 31 12.63 -17.79 6.89
N GLN A 32 13.71 -17.31 7.47
CA GLN A 32 14.52 -16.24 6.89
C GLN A 32 15.33 -16.71 5.69
N ASP A 33 15.92 -17.89 5.75
CA ASP A 33 16.75 -18.43 4.66
C ASP A 33 15.92 -18.67 3.39
N PHE A 34 14.68 -19.11 3.53
CA PHE A 34 13.79 -19.33 2.39
C PHE A 34 13.34 -18.01 1.76
N GLN A 35 13.09 -16.98 2.56
CA GLN A 35 12.65 -15.67 2.05
C GLN A 35 13.80 -14.89 1.40
N ALA A 36 15.00 -14.98 1.95
CA ALA A 36 16.20 -14.41 1.36
C ALA A 36 16.57 -15.04 0.00
N ALA A 37 16.13 -16.27 -0.25
CA ALA A 37 16.35 -16.97 -1.51
C ALA A 37 15.23 -16.75 -2.53
N PHE A 38 14.21 -15.93 -2.25
CA PHE A 38 13.15 -15.66 -3.21
C PHE A 38 13.67 -14.78 -4.34
N ALA A 39 13.52 -15.27 -5.57
CA ALA A 39 14.03 -14.64 -6.78
C ALA A 39 12.97 -14.62 -7.89
N TRP A 40 13.25 -13.91 -8.97
CA TRP A 40 12.35 -13.80 -10.13
C TRP A 40 12.01 -15.14 -10.76
N GLU A 41 12.93 -16.11 -10.71
CA GLU A 41 12.68 -17.49 -11.13
C GLU A 41 11.55 -18.17 -10.36
N ASN A 42 11.36 -17.79 -9.10
CA ASN A 42 10.25 -18.27 -8.28
C ASN A 42 8.92 -17.69 -8.77
N VAL A 43 8.89 -16.39 -9.12
CA VAL A 43 7.72 -15.74 -9.73
C VAL A 43 7.37 -16.44 -11.05
N LYS A 44 8.37 -16.63 -11.91
CA LYS A 44 8.19 -17.34 -13.19
C LYS A 44 7.63 -18.74 -12.99
N ARG A 45 8.17 -19.52 -12.06
CA ARG A 45 7.69 -20.88 -11.77
C ARG A 45 6.23 -20.90 -11.31
N VAL A 46 5.82 -19.92 -10.48
CA VAL A 46 4.43 -19.79 -10.06
C VAL A 46 3.55 -19.42 -11.26
N ARG A 47 3.98 -18.48 -12.07
CA ARG A 47 3.26 -18.06 -13.26
C ARG A 47 3.06 -19.19 -14.25
N ASP A 48 4.12 -19.95 -14.52
CA ASP A 48 4.08 -21.11 -15.44
C ASP A 48 3.14 -22.21 -14.92
N LYS A 49 3.13 -22.43 -13.59
CA LYS A 49 2.28 -23.44 -12.96
C LYS A 49 0.80 -23.05 -12.91
N TYR A 50 0.51 -21.74 -12.82
CA TYR A 50 -0.84 -21.21 -12.66
C TYR A 50 -1.11 -20.09 -13.68
N PRO A 51 -1.19 -20.40 -14.98
CA PRO A 51 -1.27 -19.38 -16.03
C PRO A 51 -2.56 -18.54 -15.99
N ASP A 52 -3.66 -19.12 -15.51
CA ASP A 52 -4.96 -18.47 -15.47
C ASP A 52 -5.21 -17.66 -14.17
N VAL A 53 -4.30 -17.77 -13.20
CA VAL A 53 -4.45 -17.06 -11.93
C VAL A 53 -3.90 -15.63 -12.04
N LYS A 54 -4.69 -14.66 -11.62
CA LYS A 54 -4.24 -13.28 -11.50
C LYS A 54 -3.26 -13.15 -10.34
N LEU A 55 -1.98 -12.95 -10.67
CA LEU A 55 -0.93 -12.77 -9.68
C LEU A 55 -0.85 -11.32 -9.22
N MET A 56 -0.69 -11.16 -7.91
CA MET A 56 -0.29 -9.90 -7.29
C MET A 56 1.09 -10.08 -6.67
N LEU A 57 2.03 -9.23 -7.04
CA LEU A 57 3.38 -9.24 -6.49
C LEU A 57 3.59 -8.03 -5.57
N LYS A 58 3.79 -8.30 -4.28
CA LYS A 58 3.97 -7.29 -3.23
C LYS A 58 5.44 -7.06 -2.91
N GLY A 59 5.81 -5.83 -2.60
CA GLY A 59 7.16 -5.46 -2.22
C GLY A 59 7.96 -4.78 -3.35
N ILE A 60 7.29 -4.40 -4.42
CA ILE A 60 7.90 -3.69 -5.54
C ILE A 60 8.09 -2.22 -5.18
N ASN A 61 9.33 -1.74 -5.29
CA ASN A 61 9.71 -0.37 -4.93
C ASN A 61 10.62 0.34 -5.95
N THR A 62 10.85 -0.30 -7.10
CA THR A 62 11.68 0.26 -8.17
C THR A 62 11.00 0.14 -9.53
N ALA A 63 11.37 1.00 -10.47
CA ALA A 63 10.89 0.96 -11.84
C ALA A 63 11.31 -0.34 -12.55
N GLU A 64 12.52 -0.81 -12.26
CA GLU A 64 13.09 -2.04 -12.83
C GLU A 64 12.27 -3.25 -12.43
N ASP A 65 12.02 -3.43 -11.13
CA ASP A 65 11.22 -4.55 -10.62
C ASP A 65 9.77 -4.48 -11.12
N ALA A 66 9.19 -3.29 -11.22
CA ALA A 66 7.86 -3.09 -11.77
C ALA A 66 7.78 -3.50 -13.25
N THR A 67 8.81 -3.16 -14.04
CA THR A 67 8.93 -3.58 -15.44
C THR A 67 9.04 -5.09 -15.54
N MET A 68 9.92 -5.72 -14.77
CA MET A 68 10.08 -7.18 -14.74
C MET A 68 8.78 -7.90 -14.34
N ALA A 69 8.07 -7.37 -13.36
CA ALA A 69 6.77 -7.92 -12.95
C ALA A 69 5.75 -7.89 -14.11
N CYS A 70 5.68 -6.77 -14.83
CA CYS A 70 4.80 -6.64 -16.00
C CYS A 70 5.20 -7.60 -17.12
N ASP A 71 6.49 -7.74 -17.40
CA ASP A 71 7.03 -8.61 -18.46
C ASP A 71 6.74 -10.10 -18.15
N MET A 72 6.64 -10.45 -16.88
CA MET A 72 6.21 -11.80 -16.42
C MET A 72 4.68 -11.96 -16.35
N GLY A 73 3.90 -10.98 -16.79
CA GLY A 73 2.45 -11.04 -16.78
C GLY A 73 1.83 -11.00 -15.38
N VAL A 74 2.47 -10.32 -14.42
CA VAL A 74 1.88 -10.04 -13.12
C VAL A 74 0.70 -9.09 -13.32
N HIS A 75 -0.47 -9.47 -12.80
CA HIS A 75 -1.69 -8.68 -12.97
C HIS A 75 -1.70 -7.41 -12.12
N THR A 76 -1.15 -7.49 -10.91
CA THR A 76 -1.16 -6.39 -9.95
C THR A 76 0.22 -6.23 -9.32
N VAL A 77 0.78 -5.06 -9.46
CA VAL A 77 1.99 -4.64 -8.75
C VAL A 77 1.60 -3.97 -7.44
N TYR A 78 2.15 -4.47 -6.34
CA TYR A 78 1.86 -3.93 -5.02
C TYR A 78 3.09 -3.20 -4.48
N VAL A 79 3.06 -1.87 -4.57
CA VAL A 79 4.13 -0.99 -4.08
C VAL A 79 4.10 -0.99 -2.56
N SER A 80 5.19 -1.44 -1.95
CA SER A 80 5.24 -1.63 -0.51
C SER A 80 6.66 -1.78 0.01
N ASN A 81 7.02 -0.99 1.02
CA ASN A 81 8.22 -1.18 1.82
C ASN A 81 7.93 -1.95 3.12
N HIS A 82 6.77 -2.62 3.21
CA HIS A 82 6.29 -3.32 4.40
C HIS A 82 6.22 -2.42 5.66
N GLY A 83 5.89 -1.14 5.48
CA GLY A 83 5.81 -0.17 6.57
C GLY A 83 7.17 0.15 7.21
N GLY A 84 8.27 -0.01 6.46
CA GLY A 84 9.64 0.23 6.92
C GLY A 84 10.15 -0.83 7.91
N ARG A 85 9.54 -2.04 7.96
CA ARG A 85 9.86 -3.05 8.98
C ARG A 85 10.96 -4.02 8.58
N GLN A 86 11.38 -4.02 7.31
CA GLN A 86 12.35 -4.99 6.79
C GLN A 86 13.72 -4.37 6.58
N LEU A 87 13.76 -3.27 5.84
CA LEU A 87 14.98 -2.52 5.60
C LEU A 87 14.88 -1.17 6.31
N ASP A 88 15.88 -0.86 7.08
CA ASP A 88 16.07 0.49 7.61
C ASP A 88 16.47 1.44 6.48
N GLN A 89 16.11 2.70 6.57
CA GLN A 89 16.42 3.75 5.59
C GLN A 89 15.95 3.48 4.15
N GLY A 90 14.99 2.55 3.96
CA GLY A 90 14.35 2.33 2.69
C GLY A 90 13.43 3.49 2.28
N ARG A 91 13.23 3.67 0.97
CA ARG A 91 12.30 4.69 0.47
C ARG A 91 10.87 4.44 0.93
N GLY A 92 10.13 5.52 1.14
CA GLY A 92 8.67 5.46 1.34
C GLY A 92 7.97 4.90 0.10
N SER A 93 6.89 4.13 0.31
CA SER A 93 6.14 3.55 -0.82
C SER A 93 5.55 4.63 -1.72
N LEU A 94 5.10 5.76 -1.17
CA LEU A 94 4.59 6.89 -1.94
C LEU A 94 5.68 7.55 -2.81
N ASP A 95 6.92 7.62 -2.30
CA ASP A 95 8.06 8.17 -3.05
C ASP A 95 8.45 7.28 -4.22
N ALA A 96 8.39 5.95 -4.03
CA ALA A 96 8.67 4.98 -5.07
C ALA A 96 7.56 4.92 -6.14
N MET A 97 6.33 5.27 -5.77
CA MET A 97 5.15 5.04 -6.60
C MET A 97 5.21 5.77 -7.94
N ARG A 98 5.75 6.99 -7.99
CA ARG A 98 5.82 7.79 -9.24
C ARG A 98 6.61 7.09 -10.34
N GLU A 99 7.77 6.54 -10.00
CA GLU A 99 8.60 5.82 -10.97
C GLU A 99 7.98 4.48 -11.36
N VAL A 100 7.35 3.78 -10.39
CA VAL A 100 6.66 2.52 -10.62
C VAL A 100 5.47 2.70 -11.55
N VAL A 101 4.63 3.71 -11.31
CA VAL A 101 3.48 4.04 -12.18
C VAL A 101 3.95 4.33 -13.61
N ALA A 102 5.01 5.15 -13.74
CA ALA A 102 5.57 5.47 -15.06
C ALA A 102 6.12 4.22 -15.77
N ALA A 103 6.82 3.34 -15.06
CA ALA A 103 7.38 2.11 -15.61
C ALA A 103 6.31 1.10 -16.01
N ILE A 104 5.23 0.99 -15.25
CA ILE A 104 4.10 0.10 -15.55
C ILE A 104 3.36 0.57 -16.80
N GLY A 105 3.12 1.88 -16.93
CA GLY A 105 2.47 2.45 -18.11
C GLY A 105 1.11 1.82 -18.44
N GLY A 106 0.32 1.47 -17.44
CA GLY A 106 -1.00 0.84 -17.59
C GLY A 106 -1.00 -0.66 -17.85
N ARG A 107 0.16 -1.33 -17.85
CA ARG A 107 0.28 -2.78 -18.14
C ARG A 107 -0.22 -3.67 -16.99
N ALA A 108 -0.28 -3.15 -15.77
CA ALA A 108 -0.75 -3.84 -14.58
C ALA A 108 -1.54 -2.90 -13.68
N LYS A 109 -2.36 -3.47 -12.80
CA LYS A 109 -3.00 -2.73 -11.72
C LYS A 109 -1.98 -2.39 -10.63
N ILE A 110 -2.24 -1.30 -9.91
CA ILE A 110 -1.33 -0.80 -8.88
C ILE A 110 -2.05 -0.73 -7.54
N VAL A 111 -1.52 -1.43 -6.56
CA VAL A 111 -1.90 -1.27 -5.15
C VAL A 111 -0.72 -0.68 -4.41
N MET A 112 -0.96 0.17 -3.43
CA MET A 112 0.08 0.76 -2.59
C MET A 112 -0.29 0.64 -1.12
N ASP A 113 0.68 0.34 -0.25
CA ASP A 113 0.56 0.49 1.20
C ASP A 113 1.74 1.25 1.81
N GLY A 114 1.62 1.52 3.09
CA GLY A 114 2.63 2.26 3.85
C GLY A 114 2.31 3.75 3.94
N GLY A 115 2.18 4.24 5.17
CA GLY A 115 1.88 5.64 5.46
C GLY A 115 0.41 6.04 5.38
N ILE A 116 -0.49 5.15 5.02
CA ILE A 116 -1.92 5.44 4.96
C ILE A 116 -2.50 5.47 6.38
N SER A 117 -2.82 6.66 6.86
CA SER A 117 -3.39 6.92 8.19
C SER A 117 -4.67 7.75 8.14
N ARG A 118 -4.89 8.49 7.07
CA ARG A 118 -6.03 9.38 6.85
C ARG A 118 -6.65 9.13 5.46
N GLY A 119 -7.90 9.55 5.31
CA GLY A 119 -8.57 9.52 4.00
C GLY A 119 -7.85 10.34 2.94
N THR A 120 -7.22 11.44 3.32
CA THR A 120 -6.39 12.27 2.43
C THR A 120 -5.16 11.52 1.89
N ASP A 121 -4.53 10.64 2.69
CA ASP A 121 -3.40 9.82 2.22
C ASP A 121 -3.86 8.87 1.10
N LEU A 122 -5.07 8.32 1.26
CA LEU A 122 -5.69 7.47 0.23
C LEU A 122 -5.92 8.28 -1.06
N VAL A 123 -6.49 9.48 -0.96
CA VAL A 123 -6.73 10.37 -2.11
C VAL A 123 -5.41 10.70 -2.81
N ASN A 124 -4.34 11.00 -2.05
CA ASN A 124 -3.01 11.26 -2.60
C ASN A 124 -2.45 10.05 -3.37
N ALA A 125 -2.60 8.84 -2.84
CA ALA A 125 -2.15 7.63 -3.51
C ALA A 125 -2.91 7.37 -4.83
N ILE A 126 -4.23 7.54 -4.82
CA ILE A 126 -5.07 7.43 -6.02
C ILE A 126 -4.68 8.51 -7.05
N ALA A 127 -4.49 9.76 -6.61
CA ALA A 127 -4.04 10.84 -7.48
C ALA A 127 -2.70 10.55 -8.16
N LEU A 128 -1.80 9.83 -7.50
CA LEU A 128 -0.51 9.40 -8.05
C LEU A 128 -0.62 8.17 -8.97
N GLY A 129 -1.78 7.56 -9.10
CA GLY A 129 -2.04 6.46 -10.03
C GLY A 129 -2.21 5.08 -9.38
N ALA A 130 -2.47 4.99 -8.08
CA ALA A 130 -2.89 3.73 -7.48
C ALA A 130 -4.34 3.40 -7.87
N ASP A 131 -4.62 2.13 -8.15
CA ASP A 131 -5.99 1.61 -8.31
C ASP A 131 -6.63 1.32 -6.94
N ALA A 132 -5.82 1.01 -5.93
CA ALA A 132 -6.26 0.77 -4.57
C ALA A 132 -5.14 1.00 -3.55
N VAL A 133 -5.52 1.14 -2.29
CA VAL A 133 -4.57 1.25 -1.18
C VAL A 133 -4.77 0.14 -0.15
N GLY A 134 -3.68 -0.24 0.50
CA GLY A 134 -3.69 -1.13 1.66
C GLY A 134 -3.44 -0.35 2.95
N ILE A 135 -4.08 -0.77 4.02
CA ILE A 135 -3.82 -0.29 5.38
C ILE A 135 -3.20 -1.39 6.22
N GLY A 136 -2.25 -1.05 7.05
CA GLY A 136 -1.56 -1.99 7.93
C GLY A 136 -1.81 -1.65 9.41
N ARG A 137 -0.91 -0.92 10.04
CA ARG A 137 -0.98 -0.59 11.46
C ARG A 137 -2.30 0.07 11.87
N LEU A 138 -2.90 0.86 11.00
CA LEU A 138 -4.14 1.58 11.30
C LEU A 138 -5.29 0.62 11.68
N TYR A 139 -5.51 -0.45 10.89
CA TYR A 139 -6.54 -1.43 11.25
C TYR A 139 -6.17 -2.22 12.52
N CYS A 140 -4.85 -2.46 12.76
CA CYS A 140 -4.40 -3.13 13.97
C CYS A 140 -4.72 -2.30 15.24
N TYR A 141 -4.64 -0.98 15.16
CA TYR A 141 -5.04 -0.12 16.27
C TYR A 141 -6.54 -0.23 16.54
N GLY A 142 -7.37 -0.19 15.51
CA GLY A 142 -8.82 -0.44 15.66
C GLY A 142 -9.12 -1.80 16.27
N LEU A 143 -8.44 -2.84 15.78
CA LEU A 143 -8.58 -4.20 16.31
C LEU A 143 -8.21 -4.28 17.80
N ALA A 144 -7.12 -3.61 18.20
CA ALA A 144 -6.65 -3.62 19.58
C ALA A 144 -7.62 -2.90 20.54
N VAL A 145 -8.29 -1.85 20.07
CA VAL A 145 -9.22 -1.05 20.88
C VAL A 145 -10.58 -1.72 21.06
N ALA A 146 -11.15 -2.27 19.98
CA ALA A 146 -12.54 -2.75 19.99
C ALA A 146 -12.78 -3.99 19.10
N GLY A 147 -11.76 -4.81 18.84
CA GLY A 147 -11.92 -6.01 18.05
C GLY A 147 -12.40 -5.72 16.62
N ALA A 148 -13.31 -6.56 16.12
CA ALA A 148 -13.86 -6.41 14.77
C ALA A 148 -14.58 -5.08 14.56
N GLU A 149 -15.32 -4.60 15.56
CA GLU A 149 -16.03 -3.31 15.50
C GLU A 149 -15.05 -2.13 15.37
N GLY A 150 -13.90 -2.20 16.04
CA GLY A 150 -12.83 -1.23 15.89
C GLY A 150 -12.26 -1.17 14.48
N VAL A 151 -12.12 -2.32 13.82
CA VAL A 151 -11.69 -2.36 12.41
C VAL A 151 -12.74 -1.74 11.50
N VAL A 152 -14.02 -2.05 11.72
CA VAL A 152 -15.13 -1.44 10.97
C VAL A 152 -15.11 0.07 11.13
N ARG A 153 -14.97 0.56 12.37
CA ARG A 153 -14.94 2.01 12.64
C ARG A 153 -13.77 2.71 11.96
N VAL A 154 -12.60 2.09 11.91
CA VAL A 154 -11.45 2.62 11.17
C VAL A 154 -11.77 2.79 9.68
N LEU A 155 -12.42 1.80 9.06
CA LEU A 155 -12.80 1.88 7.64
C LEU A 155 -13.87 2.95 7.40
N GLU A 156 -14.84 3.09 8.30
CA GLU A 156 -15.86 4.15 8.24
C GLU A 156 -15.21 5.54 8.33
N LEU A 157 -14.27 5.74 9.26
CA LEU A 157 -13.56 7.02 9.40
C LEU A 157 -12.78 7.37 8.13
N LEU A 158 -12.06 6.40 7.54
CA LEU A 158 -11.37 6.63 6.28
C LEU A 158 -12.34 6.98 5.15
N GLU A 159 -13.50 6.31 5.09
CA GLU A 159 -14.53 6.61 4.10
C GLU A 159 -15.11 8.02 4.28
N GLU A 160 -15.40 8.41 5.50
CA GLU A 160 -15.87 9.77 5.86
C GLU A 160 -14.85 10.83 5.40
N GLU A 161 -13.58 10.66 5.76
CA GLU A 161 -12.50 11.58 5.39
C GLU A 161 -12.26 11.65 3.88
N VAL A 162 -12.38 10.53 3.16
CA VAL A 162 -12.31 10.53 1.69
C VAL A 162 -13.46 11.33 1.08
N LYS A 163 -14.68 11.14 1.57
CA LYS A 163 -15.86 11.89 1.09
C LYS A 163 -15.71 13.39 1.33
N GLU A 164 -15.25 13.76 2.52
CA GLU A 164 -14.99 15.16 2.86
C GLU A 164 -13.91 15.77 1.96
N CYS A 165 -12.80 15.04 1.76
CA CYS A 165 -11.71 15.49 0.90
C CYS A 165 -12.19 15.70 -0.54
N LEU A 166 -12.93 14.74 -1.11
CA LEU A 166 -13.50 14.88 -2.46
C LEU A 166 -14.45 16.06 -2.55
N GLY A 167 -15.29 16.27 -1.54
CA GLY A 167 -16.19 17.43 -1.47
C GLY A 167 -15.46 18.76 -1.49
N LEU A 168 -14.36 18.87 -0.71
CA LEU A 168 -13.52 20.08 -0.67
C LEU A 168 -12.78 20.32 -1.99
N LEU A 169 -12.44 19.25 -2.72
CA LEU A 169 -11.83 19.34 -4.06
C LEU A 169 -12.86 19.60 -5.17
N GLY A 170 -14.16 19.61 -4.86
CA GLY A 170 -15.23 19.76 -5.84
C GLY A 170 -15.45 18.51 -6.69
N LEU A 171 -15.09 17.35 -6.19
CA LEU A 171 -15.19 16.05 -6.87
C LEU A 171 -16.28 15.18 -6.27
N ASP A 172 -16.86 14.32 -7.11
CA ASP A 172 -17.90 13.35 -6.73
C ASP A 172 -17.40 11.89 -6.77
N SER A 173 -16.17 11.67 -7.24
CA SER A 173 -15.62 10.33 -7.42
C SER A 173 -14.10 10.32 -7.37
N LEU A 174 -13.53 9.26 -6.77
CA LEU A 174 -12.09 8.99 -6.80
C LEU A 174 -11.53 8.82 -8.22
N SER A 175 -12.35 8.38 -9.17
CA SER A 175 -11.93 8.20 -10.56
C SER A 175 -11.63 9.51 -11.29
N LYS A 176 -11.99 10.65 -10.72
CA LYS A 176 -11.73 11.99 -11.24
C LYS A 176 -10.50 12.64 -10.60
N VAL A 177 -9.91 11.98 -9.62
CA VAL A 177 -8.70 12.45 -8.96
C VAL A 177 -7.50 12.13 -9.84
N ASP A 178 -6.66 13.12 -10.09
CA ASP A 178 -5.43 13.00 -10.87
C ASP A 178 -4.28 13.82 -10.25
N PRO A 179 -3.03 13.73 -10.76
CA PRO A 179 -1.90 14.42 -10.18
C PRO A 179 -1.99 15.95 -10.13
N SER A 180 -2.90 16.59 -10.88
CA SER A 180 -3.08 18.05 -10.86
C SER A 180 -3.64 18.57 -9.54
N TYR A 181 -4.27 17.70 -8.75
CA TYR A 181 -4.76 18.00 -7.39
C TYR A 181 -3.65 17.98 -6.34
N LEU A 182 -2.43 17.58 -6.69
CA LEU A 182 -1.32 17.46 -5.76
C LEU A 182 -0.31 18.58 -5.93
N CYS A 183 0.22 19.05 -4.82
CA CYS A 183 1.40 19.90 -4.82
C CYS A 183 2.47 19.31 -3.87
N PRO A 184 3.77 19.51 -4.17
CA PRO A 184 4.83 19.16 -3.23
C PRO A 184 4.66 19.96 -1.94
N ALA A 185 4.74 19.25 -0.81
CA ALA A 185 4.72 19.88 0.50
C ALA A 185 5.96 19.46 1.29
N SER A 186 6.49 20.40 2.06
CA SER A 186 7.51 20.07 3.06
C SER A 186 6.83 19.56 4.33
N PRO A 187 7.42 18.57 5.03
CA PRO A 187 6.89 18.14 6.30
C PRO A 187 6.85 19.30 7.29
N VAL A 188 5.71 19.49 7.92
CA VAL A 188 5.52 20.55 8.95
C VAL A 188 6.23 20.16 10.25
N VAL A 189 6.37 18.86 10.51
CA VAL A 189 7.04 18.30 11.68
C VAL A 189 8.02 17.24 11.21
N LEU A 190 9.22 17.23 11.79
CA LEU A 190 10.21 16.18 11.51
C LEU A 190 9.64 14.81 11.91
N PRO A 191 9.74 13.79 11.04
CA PRO A 191 9.23 12.46 11.37
C PRO A 191 9.93 11.91 12.61
N HIS A 192 9.14 11.45 13.58
CA HIS A 192 9.68 10.78 14.75
C HIS A 192 9.93 9.31 14.45
N VAL A 193 11.12 8.80 14.79
CA VAL A 193 11.59 7.44 14.45
C VAL A 193 10.66 6.33 14.94
N HIS A 194 9.93 6.56 16.03
CA HIS A 194 9.09 5.56 16.67
C HIS A 194 7.58 5.82 16.54
N SER A 195 7.18 6.90 15.89
CA SER A 195 5.77 7.26 15.78
C SER A 195 5.30 7.31 14.33
N ALA A 196 4.19 6.62 14.04
CA ALA A 196 3.43 6.83 12.81
C ALA A 196 2.64 8.15 12.86
N PHE A 197 2.55 8.76 14.04
CA PHE A 197 1.85 10.01 14.31
C PHE A 197 2.85 11.03 14.83
N PRO A 198 3.23 12.06 14.06
CA PRO A 198 4.23 13.04 14.44
C PRO A 198 3.76 14.03 15.51
N LEU A 199 2.63 13.78 16.14
CA LEU A 199 2.02 14.67 17.15
C LEU A 199 2.65 14.59 18.54
N LEU A 200 3.51 13.59 18.79
CA LEU A 200 4.18 13.43 20.08
C LEU A 200 5.65 13.83 19.95
N ASN A 201 5.93 15.10 20.09
CA ASN A 201 7.29 15.60 20.23
C ASN A 201 7.69 15.54 21.72
N LEU A 202 7.94 14.32 22.21
CA LEU A 202 8.20 14.05 23.62
C LEU A 202 9.41 14.83 24.16
N GLN A 203 10.34 15.27 23.30
CA GLN A 203 11.49 16.08 23.68
C GLN A 203 11.09 17.51 24.02
N ASP A 204 10.05 18.07 23.38
CA ASP A 204 9.56 19.42 23.66
C ASP A 204 8.62 19.45 24.89
N GLU A 205 8.11 18.30 25.30
CA GLU A 205 7.19 18.15 26.44
C GLU A 205 7.90 17.75 27.74
N GLY A 206 9.24 17.62 27.74
CA GLY A 206 10.03 17.40 28.93
C GLY A 206 10.00 15.97 29.50
N TYR A 207 9.74 14.97 28.67
CA TYR A 207 9.88 13.55 29.01
C TYR A 207 11.22 12.97 28.60
#